data_94cfa350acf8e2dd3ba90adbba52c923
#
_entry.id   94cfa350acf8e2dd3ba90adbba52c923
#
_cell.length_a   1.000
_cell.length_b   1.000
_cell.length_c   1.000
_cell.angle_alpha   90.00
_cell.angle_beta   90.00
_cell.angle_gamma   90.00
#
_symmetry.space_group_name_H-M   'P 1'
#
loop_
_entity.id
_entity.type
_entity.pdbx_description
1 polymer ?
#
loop_
_entity_poly.entity_id
_entity_poly.type
_entity_poly.pdbx_seq_one_letter_code
_entity_poly.pdbx_strand_id
1 'polypeptide(L)' 'MYKEIYKDMQHSYIIELKYAKSSDSLERVEELRQKGIAQANRYAATEMVQRHVGHTQLHKLVVVFHGVDMAVCEEI' A
#
# COMPACT_ATOMS: atom_id res chain seq x y z
N MET A 1 -10.00 -4.25 2.70
CA MET A 1 -8.72 -3.86 2.11
C MET A 1 -8.94 -3.20 0.76
N TYR A 2 -8.20 -2.15 0.50
CA TYR A 2 -8.37 -1.33 -0.69
C TYR A 2 -7.03 -1.17 -1.41
N LYS A 3 -7.03 -1.33 -2.72
CA LYS A 3 -5.85 -1.17 -3.57
C LYS A 3 -6.17 -0.27 -4.73
N GLU A 4 -5.25 0.62 -5.06
CA GLU A 4 -5.36 1.44 -6.25
C GLU A 4 -4.05 1.49 -7.00
N ILE A 5 -4.15 1.60 -8.33
CA ILE A 5 -3.01 1.82 -9.21
C ILE A 5 -3.23 3.16 -9.89
N TYR A 6 -2.27 4.05 -9.72
CA TYR A 6 -2.24 5.34 -10.42
C TYR A 6 -1.08 5.36 -11.37
N LYS A 7 -1.29 5.92 -12.55
CA LYS A 7 -0.25 6.01 -13.56
C LYS A 7 -0.28 7.39 -14.21
N ASP A 8 0.89 8.03 -14.26
CA ASP A 8 1.12 9.22 -15.07
C ASP A 8 2.15 8.90 -16.15
N MET A 9 2.76 9.93 -16.75
CA MET A 9 3.71 9.73 -17.84
C MET A 9 5.02 9.06 -17.39
N GLN A 10 5.42 9.22 -16.13
CA GLN A 10 6.73 8.79 -15.64
C GLN A 10 6.63 7.84 -14.45
N HIS A 11 5.54 7.87 -13.71
CA HIS A 11 5.41 7.17 -12.44
C HIS A 11 4.11 6.37 -12.38
N SER A 12 4.20 5.19 -11.78
CA SER A 12 3.04 4.36 -11.43
C SER A 12 3.06 4.12 -9.93
N TYR A 13 1.89 4.08 -9.30
CA TYR A 13 1.76 3.96 -7.85
C TYR A 13 0.85 2.80 -7.50
N ILE A 14 1.28 2.00 -6.53
CA ILE A 14 0.42 1.05 -5.85
C ILE A 14 0.27 1.55 -4.42
N ILE A 15 -0.97 1.76 -4.00
CA ILE A 15 -1.28 2.22 -2.65
C ILE A 15 -2.08 1.15 -1.95
N GLU A 16 -1.52 0.58 -0.89
CA GLU A 16 -2.18 -0.41 -0.06
C GLU A 16 -2.73 0.27 1.18
N LEU A 17 -4.05 0.26 1.34
CA LEU A 17 -4.72 0.89 2.46
C LEU A 17 -5.15 -0.16 3.48
N LYS A 18 -4.84 0.08 4.75
CA LYS A 18 -5.24 -0.76 5.88
C LYS A 18 -5.92 0.10 6.94
N TYR A 19 -6.85 -0.50 7.64
CA TYR A 19 -7.63 0.21 8.66
C TYR A 19 -7.61 -0.58 9.96
N ALA A 20 -7.16 0.07 11.04
CA ALA A 20 -7.30 -0.41 12.40
C ALA A 20 -8.37 0.41 13.11
N LYS A 21 -9.11 -0.21 14.01
CA LYS A 21 -10.08 0.50 14.84
C LYS A 21 -9.33 1.35 15.86
N SER A 22 -9.96 2.45 16.32
CA SER A 22 -9.34 3.30 17.33
C SER A 22 -9.03 2.54 18.63
N SER A 23 -9.79 1.47 18.90
CA SER A 23 -9.59 0.62 20.07
C SER A 23 -8.49 -0.45 19.88
N ASP A 24 -7.97 -0.61 18.68
CA ASP A 24 -6.93 -1.59 18.41
C ASP A 24 -5.59 -1.10 18.98
N SER A 25 -4.73 -2.06 19.35
CA SER A 25 -3.41 -1.77 19.89
C SER A 25 -2.44 -1.28 18.82
N LEU A 26 -1.34 -0.67 19.24
CA LEU A 26 -0.25 -0.30 18.33
C LEU A 26 0.37 -1.54 17.68
N GLU A 27 0.37 -2.67 18.37
CA GLU A 27 0.82 -3.94 17.80
C GLU A 27 -0.02 -4.34 16.60
N ARG A 28 -1.34 -4.11 16.68
CA ARG A 28 -2.22 -4.37 15.55
C ARG A 28 -1.93 -3.46 14.37
N VAL A 29 -1.63 -2.19 14.63
CA VAL A 29 -1.22 -1.25 13.58
C VAL A 29 0.04 -1.73 12.88
N GLU A 30 1.05 -2.16 13.64
CA GLU A 30 2.29 -2.69 13.07
C GLU A 30 2.05 -3.98 12.28
N GLU A 31 1.18 -4.85 12.77
CA GLU A 31 0.79 -6.06 12.05
C GLU A 31 0.16 -5.74 10.69
N LEU A 32 -0.74 -4.75 10.67
CA LEU A 32 -1.36 -4.30 9.42
C LEU A 32 -0.35 -3.67 8.48
N ARG A 33 0.61 -2.94 9.01
CA ARG A 33 1.70 -2.37 8.22
C ARG A 33 2.49 -3.49 7.52
N GLN A 34 2.87 -4.53 8.25
CA GLN A 34 3.61 -5.66 7.69
C GLN A 34 2.79 -6.40 6.63
N LYS A 35 1.52 -6.61 6.89
CA LYS A 35 0.60 -7.21 5.91
C LYS A 35 0.49 -6.36 4.66
N GLY A 36 0.40 -5.05 4.82
CA GLY A 36 0.32 -4.11 3.71
C GLY A 36 1.56 -4.17 2.83
N ILE A 37 2.74 -4.21 3.45
CA ILE A 37 4.02 -4.34 2.74
C ILE A 37 4.05 -5.64 1.93
N ALA A 38 3.71 -6.76 2.56
CA ALA A 38 3.73 -8.06 1.89
C ALA A 38 2.74 -8.11 0.72
N GLN A 39 1.55 -7.55 0.90
CA GLN A 39 0.53 -7.53 -0.14
C GLN A 39 0.89 -6.61 -1.30
N ALA A 40 1.45 -5.43 -1.01
CA ALA A 40 1.90 -4.51 -2.05
C ALA A 40 3.00 -5.15 -2.91
N ASN A 41 3.96 -5.81 -2.28
CA ASN A 41 5.04 -6.49 -2.98
C ASN A 41 4.52 -7.66 -3.83
N ARG A 42 3.59 -8.42 -3.30
CA ARG A 42 2.98 -9.55 -4.02
C ARG A 42 2.19 -9.06 -5.22
N TYR A 43 1.41 -8.00 -5.03
CA TYR A 43 0.63 -7.42 -6.11
C TYR A 43 1.52 -6.84 -7.20
N ALA A 44 2.60 -6.14 -6.80
CA ALA A 44 3.55 -5.56 -7.75
C ALA A 44 4.22 -6.61 -8.64
N ALA A 45 4.38 -7.84 -8.14
CA ALA A 45 4.99 -8.93 -8.88
C ALA A 45 4.06 -9.60 -9.90
N THR A 46 2.77 -9.24 -9.91
CA THR A 46 1.83 -9.85 -10.86
C THR A 46 2.10 -9.38 -12.28
N GLU A 47 1.84 -10.25 -13.24
CA GLU A 47 2.00 -9.94 -14.65
C GLU A 47 1.11 -8.77 -15.08
N MET A 48 -0.12 -8.73 -14.55
CA MET A 48 -1.06 -7.65 -14.86
C MET A 48 -0.49 -6.29 -14.49
N VAL A 49 0.09 -6.18 -13.29
CA VAL A 49 0.68 -4.91 -12.83
C VAL A 49 1.91 -4.57 -13.65
N GLN A 50 2.77 -5.55 -13.94
CA GLN A 50 3.98 -5.32 -14.74
C GLN A 50 3.64 -4.78 -16.13
N ARG A 51 2.60 -5.30 -16.76
CA ARG A 51 2.12 -4.76 -18.04
C ARG A 51 1.59 -3.35 -17.90
N HIS A 52 0.85 -3.08 -16.83
CA HIS A 52 0.24 -1.78 -16.58
C HIS A 52 1.30 -0.70 -16.33
N VAL A 53 2.35 -1.06 -15.61
CA VAL A 53 3.47 -0.16 -15.28
C VAL A 53 4.24 0.25 -16.54
N GLY A 54 4.50 -0.70 -17.45
CA GLY A 54 5.22 -0.44 -18.69
C GLY A 54 6.62 0.10 -18.41
N HIS A 55 6.91 1.30 -18.94
CA HIS A 55 8.21 1.96 -18.77
C HIS A 55 8.24 2.95 -17.60
N THR A 56 7.16 3.07 -16.85
CA THR A 56 7.09 4.00 -15.73
C THR A 56 7.84 3.45 -14.52
N GLN A 57 8.25 4.35 -13.63
CA GLN A 57 8.84 3.97 -12.35
C GLN A 57 7.72 3.60 -11.38
N LEU A 58 7.80 2.40 -10.81
CA LEU A 58 6.80 1.92 -9.88
C LEU A 58 7.13 2.35 -8.45
N HIS A 59 6.15 2.95 -7.81
CA HIS A 59 6.20 3.32 -6.39
C HIS A 59 5.16 2.50 -5.63
N LYS A 60 5.54 1.99 -4.47
CA LYS A 60 4.65 1.22 -3.60
C LYS A 60 4.52 1.94 -2.27
N LEU A 61 3.30 2.25 -1.89
CA LEU A 61 3.01 2.95 -0.64
C LEU A 61 2.10 2.11 0.23
N VAL A 62 2.36 2.15 1.53
CA VAL A 62 1.51 1.52 2.53
C VAL A 62 0.98 2.60 3.45
N VAL A 63 -0.33 2.65 3.61
CA VAL A 63 -1.00 3.60 4.48
C VAL A 63 -1.85 2.81 5.47
N VAL A 64 -1.67 3.07 6.75
CA VAL A 64 -2.48 2.46 7.81
C VAL A 64 -3.18 3.56 8.60
N PHE A 65 -4.50 3.49 8.65
CA PHE A 65 -5.30 4.37 9.49
C PHE A 65 -5.57 3.67 10.82
N HIS A 66 -5.48 4.43 11.91
CA HIS A 66 -5.80 3.98 13.26
C HIS A 66 -6.95 4.88 13.76
N GLY A 67 -8.18 4.37 13.63
CA GLY A 67 -9.35 5.21 13.81
C GLY A 67 -9.39 6.28 12.74
N VAL A 68 -9.38 7.54 13.15
CA VAL A 68 -9.38 8.69 12.24
C VAL A 68 -7.96 9.19 11.91
N ASP A 69 -6.95 8.63 12.56
CA ASP A 69 -5.57 9.08 12.41
C ASP A 69 -4.82 8.25 11.37
N MET A 70 -4.02 8.91 10.56
CA MET A 70 -3.10 8.24 9.66
C MET A 70 -1.84 7.86 10.44
N ALA A 71 -1.77 6.60 10.89
CA ALA A 71 -0.68 6.12 11.74
C ALA A 71 0.58 5.79 10.93
N VAL A 72 0.42 5.34 9.69
CA VAL A 72 1.54 4.96 8.82
C VAL A 72 1.27 5.49 7.42
N CYS A 73 2.28 6.08 6.83
CA CYS A 73 2.26 6.47 5.42
C CYS A 73 3.71 6.39 4.93
N GLU A 74 4.05 5.31 4.23
CA GLU A 74 5.44 5.12 3.80
C GLU A 74 5.54 4.49 2.42
N GLU A 75 6.59 4.88 1.71
CA GLU A 75 6.98 4.24 0.46
C GLU A 75 7.94 3.10 0.77
N ILE A 76 7.71 1.96 0.14
CA ILE A 76 8.50 0.75 0.40
C ILE A 76 9.29 0.29 -0.84
#